data_dc0b5493e507c2a4143e75d08a531a97
#
_entry.id   dc0b5493e507c2a4143e75d08a531a97
#
_cell.length_a   1.000
_cell.length_b   1.000
_cell.length_c   1.000
_cell.angle_alpha   90.00
_cell.angle_beta   90.00
_cell.angle_gamma   90.00
#
_symmetry.space_group_name_H-M   'P 1'
#
loop_
_entity.id
_entity.type
_entity.pdbx_description
1 polymer ?
#
loop_
_entity_poly.entity_id
_entity_poly.type
_entity_poly.pdbx_seq_one_letter_code
_entity_poly.pdbx_strand_id
1 'polypeptide(L)'
;MKLLIITKKHLMLGICLTLAVAVAIIGSASAYANSNRLLPIYCVETDKKQIAISFDAAWGNDDTETLINILKEYDVPATFFVVGAWVDKYPESVKQLSDAGHQIQNHSNTHPHMPQLSKTQMIDEIESCNKKIEAITGKCPTLLRPPYGDYDNIVIETLTELGMYTIQWDVDSLDWKDNATPDSICKRVTSKVKNGSIVLFHNDADHTPAALPNILKCLKDEGYEFVFITDLIYKENYEIIHDGTQCKKDG
;
A
#
# COMPACT_ATOMS: atom_id res chain seq x y z
N MET A 1 10.67 35.07 60.03
CA MET A 1 10.98 34.26 58.85
C MET A 1 10.84 32.79 59.23
N LYS A 2 9.79 32.10 58.78
CA LYS A 2 9.61 30.67 59.10
C LYS A 2 10.43 29.85 58.13
N LEU A 3 11.45 29.15 58.61
CA LEU A 3 12.22 28.19 57.78
C LEU A 3 11.32 27.00 57.41
N LEU A 4 11.18 26.75 56.13
CA LEU A 4 10.48 25.56 55.61
C LEU A 4 11.46 24.38 55.66
N ILE A 5 11.25 23.46 56.58
CA ILE A 5 12.09 22.25 56.70
C ILE A 5 11.53 21.20 55.71
N ILE A 6 12.21 21.05 54.56
CA ILE A 6 11.86 20.00 53.62
C ILE A 6 12.47 18.68 54.11
N THR A 7 11.63 17.75 54.50
CA THR A 7 12.07 16.41 54.91
C THR A 7 12.28 15.53 53.67
N LYS A 8 13.14 14.48 53.78
CA LYS A 8 13.36 13.49 52.70
C LYS A 8 12.03 12.95 52.13
N LYS A 9 11.00 12.82 52.96
CA LYS A 9 9.66 12.36 52.56
C LYS A 9 8.96 13.34 51.61
N HIS A 10 9.05 14.64 51.89
CA HIS A 10 8.51 15.69 51.01
C HIS A 10 9.26 15.79 49.68
N LEU A 11 10.58 15.59 49.70
CA LEU A 11 11.39 15.56 48.49
C LEU A 11 11.05 14.33 47.60
N MET A 12 10.92 13.14 48.18
CA MET A 12 10.49 11.94 47.48
C MET A 12 9.07 12.08 46.91
N LEU A 13 8.16 12.65 47.69
CA LEU A 13 6.78 12.88 47.23
C LEU A 13 6.74 13.84 46.03
N GLY A 14 7.56 14.92 46.07
CA GLY A 14 7.72 15.87 44.98
C GLY A 14 8.26 15.20 43.71
N ILE A 15 9.28 14.36 43.85
CA ILE A 15 9.87 13.60 42.71
C ILE A 15 8.84 12.60 42.10
N CYS A 16 8.10 11.90 42.98
CA CYS A 16 7.05 10.98 42.47
C CYS A 16 5.93 11.74 41.75
N LEU A 17 5.54 12.92 42.24
CA LEU A 17 4.50 13.72 41.60
C LEU A 17 4.96 14.26 40.23
N THR A 18 6.21 14.74 40.12
CA THR A 18 6.75 15.22 38.86
C THR A 18 6.91 14.11 37.84
N LEU A 19 7.34 12.92 38.27
CA LEU A 19 7.39 11.74 37.40
C LEU A 19 5.99 11.31 36.90
N ALA A 20 4.99 11.30 37.79
CA ALA A 20 3.62 10.96 37.41
C ALA A 20 3.02 11.96 36.42
N VAL A 21 3.28 13.26 36.59
CA VAL A 21 2.88 14.30 35.62
C VAL A 21 3.60 14.15 34.28
N ALA A 22 4.90 13.86 34.28
CA ALA A 22 5.67 13.65 33.07
C ALA A 22 5.16 12.43 32.28
N VAL A 23 4.85 11.32 32.96
CA VAL A 23 4.26 10.13 32.35
C VAL A 23 2.88 10.42 31.77
N ALA A 24 2.04 11.20 32.49
CA ALA A 24 0.71 11.59 32.02
C ALA A 24 0.80 12.50 30.77
N ILE A 25 1.76 13.44 30.73
CA ILE A 25 1.97 14.33 29.57
C ILE A 25 2.48 13.53 28.36
N ILE A 26 3.45 12.63 28.56
CA ILE A 26 3.98 11.77 27.50
C ILE A 26 2.88 10.84 26.99
N GLY A 27 2.10 10.24 27.88
CA GLY A 27 0.98 9.37 27.53
C GLY A 27 -0.11 10.11 26.74
N SER A 28 -0.47 11.33 27.13
CA SER A 28 -1.46 12.15 26.43
C SER A 28 -0.95 12.66 25.09
N ALA A 29 0.32 13.04 25.00
CA ALA A 29 0.94 13.47 23.73
C ALA A 29 1.02 12.30 22.72
N SER A 30 1.37 11.10 23.18
CA SER A 30 1.39 9.89 22.34
C SER A 30 -0.01 9.49 21.88
N ALA A 31 -1.02 9.58 22.75
CA ALA A 31 -2.41 9.32 22.41
C ALA A 31 -2.96 10.34 21.38
N TYR A 32 -2.62 11.63 21.56
CA TYR A 32 -3.01 12.69 20.63
C TYR A 32 -2.33 12.53 19.27
N ALA A 33 -1.04 12.20 19.23
CA ALA A 33 -0.31 11.94 17.99
C ALA A 33 -0.88 10.72 17.23
N ASN A 34 -1.32 9.69 17.96
CA ASN A 34 -1.91 8.49 17.34
C ASN A 34 -3.34 8.72 16.84
N SER A 35 -4.11 9.64 17.47
CA SER A 35 -5.49 9.97 17.04
C SER A 35 -5.56 10.76 15.74
N ASN A 36 -4.45 11.38 15.29
CA ASN A 36 -4.37 12.18 14.07
C ASN A 36 -3.59 11.50 12.94
N ARG A 37 -3.19 10.24 13.10
CA ARG A 37 -2.48 9.53 12.06
C ARG A 37 -3.45 9.11 10.96
N LEU A 38 -3.23 9.63 9.76
CA LEU A 38 -3.90 9.17 8.55
C LEU A 38 -3.32 7.83 8.11
N LEU A 39 -4.17 6.99 7.53
CA LEU A 39 -3.77 5.68 7.03
C LEU A 39 -4.16 5.55 5.55
N PRO A 40 -3.34 4.88 4.74
CA PRO A 40 -3.72 4.45 3.39
C PRO A 40 -4.67 3.25 3.46
N ILE A 41 -5.21 2.87 2.32
CA ILE A 41 -6.08 1.69 2.19
C ILE A 41 -5.21 0.43 2.08
N TYR A 42 -5.31 -0.47 3.06
CA TYR A 42 -4.62 -1.77 3.07
C TYR A 42 -5.51 -2.89 2.56
N CYS A 43 -6.79 -2.85 2.88
CA CYS A 43 -7.82 -3.76 2.43
C CYS A 43 -9.20 -3.09 2.58
N VAL A 44 -10.24 -3.75 2.11
CA VAL A 44 -11.61 -3.24 2.12
C VAL A 44 -12.51 -4.17 2.92
N GLU A 45 -13.34 -3.62 3.81
CA GLU A 45 -14.39 -4.38 4.47
C GLU A 45 -15.52 -4.66 3.47
N THR A 46 -15.77 -5.94 3.20
CA THR A 46 -16.82 -6.38 2.28
C THR A 46 -17.25 -7.80 2.58
N ASP A 47 -18.55 -8.09 2.44
CA ASP A 47 -19.09 -9.45 2.52
C ASP A 47 -18.89 -10.25 1.23
N LYS A 48 -18.52 -9.59 0.13
CA LYS A 48 -18.26 -10.24 -1.14
C LYS A 48 -16.89 -10.93 -1.10
N LYS A 49 -16.81 -12.13 -1.65
CA LYS A 49 -15.54 -12.83 -1.87
C LYS A 49 -14.77 -12.20 -3.03
N GLN A 50 -14.42 -10.93 -2.90
CA GLN A 50 -13.66 -10.15 -3.88
C GLN A 50 -12.29 -9.80 -3.30
N ILE A 51 -11.26 -9.90 -4.13
CA ILE A 51 -9.86 -9.56 -3.80
C ILE A 51 -9.19 -8.90 -4.99
N ALA A 52 -8.11 -8.18 -4.75
CA ALA A 52 -7.32 -7.57 -5.81
C ALA A 52 -5.88 -8.11 -5.80
N ILE A 53 -5.39 -8.50 -6.98
CA ILE A 53 -3.98 -8.84 -7.21
C ILE A 53 -3.28 -7.58 -7.73
N SER A 54 -2.13 -7.27 -7.16
CA SER A 54 -1.34 -6.12 -7.57
C SER A 54 0.15 -6.43 -7.62
N PHE A 55 0.85 -5.72 -8.51
CA PHE A 55 2.27 -5.83 -8.73
C PHE A 55 2.92 -4.46 -8.63
N ASP A 56 4.05 -4.36 -7.91
CA ASP A 56 4.91 -3.19 -7.96
C ASP A 56 6.01 -3.45 -9.00
N ALA A 57 6.12 -2.56 -10.01
CA ALA A 57 7.04 -2.71 -11.12
C ALA A 57 8.08 -1.57 -11.11
N ALA A 58 9.30 -1.91 -10.69
CA ALA A 58 10.40 -0.97 -10.50
C ALA A 58 11.74 -1.42 -11.12
N TRP A 59 11.91 -2.71 -11.41
CA TRP A 59 13.21 -3.25 -11.81
C TRP A 59 13.25 -3.72 -13.27
N GLY A 60 13.46 -5.02 -13.53
CA GLY A 60 13.49 -5.61 -14.86
C GLY A 60 12.11 -5.73 -15.50
N ASN A 61 12.06 -6.40 -16.67
CA ASN A 61 10.79 -6.66 -17.37
C ASN A 61 10.75 -8.05 -18.02
N ASP A 62 11.68 -8.92 -17.68
CA ASP A 62 11.86 -10.23 -18.35
C ASP A 62 10.66 -11.16 -18.11
N ASP A 63 9.90 -10.95 -17.05
CA ASP A 63 8.70 -11.73 -16.70
C ASP A 63 7.37 -11.12 -17.21
N THR A 64 7.38 -9.92 -17.79
CA THR A 64 6.16 -9.19 -18.16
C THR A 64 5.21 -10.03 -19.03
N GLU A 65 5.72 -10.63 -20.12
CA GLU A 65 4.92 -11.47 -21.01
C GLU A 65 4.40 -12.73 -20.28
N THR A 66 5.22 -13.32 -19.44
CA THR A 66 4.85 -14.50 -18.64
C THR A 66 3.71 -14.17 -17.68
N LEU A 67 3.79 -13.06 -16.96
CA LEU A 67 2.73 -12.60 -16.05
C LEU A 67 1.43 -12.33 -16.79
N ILE A 68 1.49 -11.64 -17.94
CA ILE A 68 0.31 -11.39 -18.81
C ILE A 68 -0.35 -12.71 -19.22
N ASN A 69 0.44 -13.69 -19.68
CA ASN A 69 -0.07 -14.97 -20.14
C ASN A 69 -0.73 -15.77 -19.01
N ILE A 70 -0.12 -15.78 -17.82
CA ILE A 70 -0.70 -16.43 -16.63
C ILE A 70 -2.02 -15.76 -16.24
N LEU A 71 -2.04 -14.43 -16.08
CA LEU A 71 -3.23 -13.69 -15.70
C LEU A 71 -4.36 -13.88 -16.71
N LYS A 72 -4.04 -13.93 -18.02
CA LYS A 72 -4.99 -14.21 -19.09
C LYS A 72 -5.52 -15.64 -19.03
N GLU A 73 -4.66 -16.64 -18.80
CA GLU A 73 -5.06 -18.06 -18.70
C GLU A 73 -6.10 -18.26 -17.59
N TYR A 74 -5.89 -17.55 -16.47
CA TYR A 74 -6.82 -17.64 -15.33
C TYR A 74 -7.94 -16.59 -15.38
N ASP A 75 -8.03 -15.76 -16.42
CA ASP A 75 -9.00 -14.65 -16.51
C ASP A 75 -9.01 -13.80 -15.23
N VAL A 76 -7.85 -13.25 -14.89
CA VAL A 76 -7.64 -12.45 -13.66
C VAL A 76 -7.19 -11.05 -14.02
N PRO A 77 -7.99 -10.01 -13.67
CA PRO A 77 -7.57 -8.63 -13.77
C PRO A 77 -6.54 -8.32 -12.67
N ALA A 78 -5.53 -7.51 -13.00
CA ALA A 78 -4.51 -7.09 -12.05
C ALA A 78 -4.22 -5.58 -12.15
N THR A 79 -3.74 -5.02 -11.04
CA THR A 79 -3.32 -3.62 -10.95
C THR A 79 -1.80 -3.56 -10.84
N PHE A 80 -1.13 -2.87 -11.77
CA PHE A 80 0.32 -2.68 -11.77
C PHE A 80 0.63 -1.25 -11.32
N PHE A 81 1.36 -1.10 -10.23
CA PHE A 81 1.92 0.16 -9.78
C PHE A 81 3.33 0.30 -10.36
N VAL A 82 3.52 1.21 -11.29
CA VAL A 82 4.75 1.33 -12.05
C VAL A 82 5.53 2.58 -11.67
N VAL A 83 6.85 2.45 -11.55
CA VAL A 83 7.76 3.58 -11.35
C VAL A 83 7.97 4.31 -12.67
N GLY A 84 7.92 5.64 -12.68
CA GLY A 84 8.09 6.44 -13.89
C GLY A 84 9.42 6.20 -14.62
N ALA A 85 10.51 5.94 -13.88
CA ALA A 85 11.78 5.53 -14.47
C ALA A 85 11.70 4.14 -15.17
N TRP A 86 10.87 3.23 -14.66
CA TRP A 86 10.58 1.95 -15.30
C TRP A 86 9.73 2.14 -16.57
N VAL A 87 8.76 3.07 -16.54
CA VAL A 87 7.96 3.45 -17.70
C VAL A 87 8.85 3.98 -18.83
N ASP A 88 9.83 4.86 -18.53
CA ASP A 88 10.77 5.38 -19.50
C ASP A 88 11.64 4.29 -20.11
N LYS A 89 12.06 3.31 -19.29
CA LYS A 89 12.95 2.24 -19.71
C LYS A 89 12.24 1.15 -20.51
N TYR A 90 10.98 0.87 -20.15
CA TYR A 90 10.22 -0.25 -20.69
C TYR A 90 8.80 0.15 -21.16
N PRO A 91 8.66 1.16 -22.05
CA PRO A 91 7.37 1.67 -22.49
C PRO A 91 6.50 0.59 -23.15
N GLU A 92 7.14 -0.36 -23.86
CA GLU A 92 6.43 -1.47 -24.52
C GLU A 92 5.82 -2.43 -23.50
N SER A 93 6.49 -2.69 -22.37
CA SER A 93 5.92 -3.52 -21.30
C SER A 93 4.69 -2.85 -20.67
N VAL A 94 4.74 -1.53 -20.44
CA VAL A 94 3.57 -0.76 -19.97
C VAL A 94 2.41 -0.88 -20.96
N LYS A 95 2.71 -0.73 -22.26
CA LYS A 95 1.71 -0.86 -23.31
C LYS A 95 1.11 -2.26 -23.35
N GLN A 96 1.92 -3.31 -23.30
CA GLN A 96 1.48 -4.71 -23.31
C GLN A 96 0.57 -5.02 -22.13
N LEU A 97 0.93 -4.59 -20.91
CA LEU A 97 0.09 -4.74 -19.71
C LEU A 97 -1.26 -4.03 -19.88
N SER A 98 -1.25 -2.80 -20.39
CA SER A 98 -2.47 -2.03 -20.63
C SER A 98 -3.34 -2.64 -21.73
N ASP A 99 -2.75 -3.08 -22.85
CA ASP A 99 -3.46 -3.73 -23.97
C ASP A 99 -4.05 -5.08 -23.55
N ALA A 100 -3.41 -5.79 -22.62
CA ALA A 100 -3.93 -7.01 -22.01
C ALA A 100 -5.11 -6.77 -21.04
N GLY A 101 -5.48 -5.51 -20.82
CA GLY A 101 -6.61 -5.12 -19.99
C GLY A 101 -6.27 -4.88 -18.52
N HIS A 102 -5.01 -4.92 -18.12
CA HIS A 102 -4.62 -4.62 -16.74
C HIS A 102 -4.62 -3.11 -16.47
N GLN A 103 -4.79 -2.72 -15.21
CA GLN A 103 -4.71 -1.33 -14.78
C GLN A 103 -3.27 -0.93 -14.47
N ILE A 104 -2.85 0.21 -15.02
CA ILE A 104 -1.54 0.80 -14.73
C ILE A 104 -1.75 1.98 -13.80
N GLN A 105 -1.08 1.97 -12.66
CA GLN A 105 -1.20 2.94 -11.58
C GLN A 105 0.19 3.45 -11.15
N ASN A 106 0.23 4.47 -10.32
CA ASN A 106 1.44 5.23 -10.00
C ASN A 106 2.22 4.61 -8.83
N HIS A 107 3.55 4.47 -8.98
CA HIS A 107 4.50 4.09 -7.92
C HIS A 107 5.62 5.12 -7.74
N SER A 108 5.30 6.42 -7.88
CA SER A 108 6.23 7.56 -7.99
C SER A 108 7.07 7.57 -9.27
N ASN A 109 7.82 8.65 -9.49
CA ASN A 109 8.65 8.77 -10.70
C ASN A 109 10.02 8.09 -10.55
N THR A 110 10.68 8.24 -9.40
CA THR A 110 12.06 7.77 -9.17
C THR A 110 12.22 6.84 -7.99
N HIS A 111 11.11 6.40 -7.39
CA HIS A 111 11.08 5.47 -6.24
C HIS A 111 11.75 6.01 -4.96
N PRO A 112 11.50 7.25 -4.52
CA PRO A 112 12.08 7.82 -3.31
C PRO A 112 11.32 7.40 -2.04
N HIS A 113 11.92 7.61 -0.87
CA HIS A 113 11.19 7.66 0.39
C HIS A 113 10.35 8.95 0.44
N MET A 114 9.07 8.87 0.10
CA MET A 114 8.20 10.04 -0.05
C MET A 114 8.14 10.94 1.19
N PRO A 115 8.11 10.43 2.44
CA PRO A 115 8.13 11.29 3.64
C PRO A 115 9.39 12.17 3.78
N GLN A 116 10.47 11.87 3.04
CA GLN A 116 11.70 12.67 3.05
C GLN A 116 11.67 13.84 2.06
N LEU A 117 10.64 13.92 1.23
CA LEU A 117 10.48 14.95 0.22
C LEU A 117 9.69 16.14 0.76
N SER A 118 9.95 17.33 0.23
CA SER A 118 9.02 18.46 0.35
C SER A 118 7.74 18.19 -0.43
N LYS A 119 6.63 18.83 -0.06
CA LYS A 119 5.35 18.70 -0.78
C LYS A 119 5.48 18.97 -2.28
N THR A 120 6.25 19.96 -2.68
CA THR A 120 6.51 20.28 -4.10
C THR A 120 7.21 19.11 -4.80
N GLN A 121 8.26 18.53 -4.19
CA GLN A 121 8.94 17.37 -4.75
C GLN A 121 8.03 16.13 -4.82
N MET A 122 7.15 15.91 -3.84
CA MET A 122 6.14 14.85 -3.90
C MET A 122 5.21 15.03 -5.09
N ILE A 123 4.71 16.25 -5.30
CA ILE A 123 3.83 16.57 -6.45
C ILE A 123 4.56 16.32 -7.77
N ASP A 124 5.83 16.74 -7.88
CA ASP A 124 6.65 16.50 -9.08
C ASP A 124 6.84 15.00 -9.35
N GLU A 125 7.10 14.21 -8.33
CA GLU A 125 7.20 12.75 -8.43
C GLU A 125 5.89 12.11 -8.90
N ILE A 126 4.76 12.54 -8.35
CA ILE A 126 3.43 12.01 -8.67
C ILE A 126 3.04 12.38 -10.10
N GLU A 127 3.07 13.68 -10.43
CA GLU A 127 2.61 14.19 -11.72
C GLU A 127 3.50 13.73 -12.89
N SER A 128 4.83 13.66 -12.67
CA SER A 128 5.76 13.18 -13.70
C SER A 128 5.45 11.72 -14.07
N CYS A 129 5.21 10.85 -13.08
CA CYS A 129 4.83 9.49 -13.32
C CYS A 129 3.44 9.38 -14.00
N ASN A 130 2.46 10.14 -13.52
CA ASN A 130 1.12 10.17 -14.12
C ASN A 130 1.18 10.54 -15.62
N LYS A 131 1.91 11.59 -15.99
CA LYS A 131 2.07 12.03 -17.39
C LYS A 131 2.67 10.94 -18.28
N LYS A 132 3.68 10.21 -17.77
CA LYS A 132 4.31 9.11 -18.52
C LYS A 132 3.35 7.94 -18.75
N ILE A 133 2.62 7.54 -17.70
CA ILE A 133 1.63 6.47 -17.80
C ILE A 133 0.50 6.87 -18.77
N GLU A 134 -0.04 8.07 -18.61
CA GLU A 134 -1.13 8.58 -19.45
C GLU A 134 -0.73 8.67 -20.92
N ALA A 135 0.51 9.08 -21.22
CA ALA A 135 1.02 9.17 -22.58
C ALA A 135 1.02 7.81 -23.33
N ILE A 136 1.18 6.69 -22.60
CA ILE A 136 1.21 5.34 -23.19
C ILE A 136 -0.18 4.70 -23.17
N THR A 137 -0.90 4.83 -22.04
CA THR A 137 -2.15 4.08 -21.81
C THR A 137 -3.40 4.87 -22.18
N GLY A 138 -3.29 6.19 -22.35
CA GLY A 138 -4.43 7.10 -22.53
C GLY A 138 -5.28 7.28 -21.27
N LYS A 139 -4.84 6.78 -20.11
CA LYS A 139 -5.57 6.84 -18.84
C LYS A 139 -4.68 7.44 -17.75
N CYS A 140 -5.18 8.47 -17.07
CA CYS A 140 -4.50 9.05 -15.92
C CYS A 140 -4.68 8.15 -14.68
N PRO A 141 -3.60 7.81 -13.95
CA PRO A 141 -3.70 7.07 -12.70
C PRO A 141 -4.55 7.80 -11.65
N THR A 142 -5.31 7.04 -10.89
CA THR A 142 -6.10 7.53 -9.74
C THR A 142 -5.65 6.94 -8.41
N LEU A 143 -4.73 5.98 -8.47
CA LEU A 143 -4.14 5.32 -7.30
C LEU A 143 -2.64 5.57 -7.28
N LEU A 144 -2.09 5.72 -6.09
CA LEU A 144 -0.65 5.67 -5.88
C LEU A 144 -0.34 4.72 -4.72
N ARG A 145 0.66 3.88 -4.92
CA ARG A 145 1.29 3.11 -3.85
C ARG A 145 2.64 3.76 -3.52
N PRO A 146 2.84 4.23 -2.28
CA PRO A 146 4.12 4.83 -1.90
C PRO A 146 5.24 3.79 -1.96
N PRO A 147 6.42 4.14 -2.52
CA PRO A 147 7.60 3.29 -2.49
C PRO A 147 7.95 2.81 -1.08
N TYR A 148 8.42 1.56 -0.96
CA TYR A 148 8.77 0.92 0.32
C TYR A 148 7.61 0.77 1.31
N GLY A 149 6.38 1.11 0.92
CA GLY A 149 5.26 1.25 1.85
C GLY A 149 5.41 2.42 2.82
N ASP A 150 6.31 3.38 2.53
CA ASP A 150 6.68 4.47 3.42
C ASP A 150 5.78 5.71 3.19
N TYR A 151 5.09 6.13 4.25
CA TYR A 151 4.15 7.24 4.21
C TYR A 151 4.04 7.96 5.55
N ASP A 152 3.61 9.19 5.49
CA ASP A 152 3.14 9.99 6.62
C ASP A 152 1.84 10.73 6.25
N ASN A 153 1.34 11.57 7.15
CA ASN A 153 0.14 12.35 6.89
C ASN A 153 0.27 13.27 5.68
N ILE A 154 1.48 13.86 5.48
CA ILE A 154 1.71 14.81 4.39
C ILE A 154 1.63 14.10 3.03
N VAL A 155 2.13 12.87 2.93
CA VAL A 155 2.01 12.05 1.72
C VAL A 155 0.53 11.78 1.40
N ILE A 156 -0.25 11.34 2.40
CA ILE A 156 -1.67 11.03 2.21
C ILE A 156 -2.48 12.28 1.86
N GLU A 157 -2.25 13.40 2.55
CA GLU A 157 -2.91 14.68 2.29
C GLU A 157 -2.58 15.19 0.88
N THR A 158 -1.31 15.11 0.46
CA THR A 158 -0.87 15.52 -0.86
C THR A 158 -1.57 14.71 -1.96
N LEU A 159 -1.66 13.38 -1.80
CA LEU A 159 -2.37 12.51 -2.74
C LEU A 159 -3.87 12.82 -2.78
N THR A 160 -4.48 13.04 -1.62
CA THR A 160 -5.90 13.42 -1.51
C THR A 160 -6.19 14.73 -2.23
N GLU A 161 -5.34 15.76 -2.06
CA GLU A 161 -5.46 17.03 -2.76
C GLU A 161 -5.33 16.87 -4.29
N LEU A 162 -4.55 15.90 -4.76
CA LEU A 162 -4.44 15.55 -6.18
C LEU A 162 -5.57 14.63 -6.68
N GLY A 163 -6.55 14.31 -5.84
CA GLY A 163 -7.67 13.43 -6.17
C GLY A 163 -7.28 11.96 -6.32
N MET A 164 -6.18 11.53 -5.70
CA MET A 164 -5.67 10.17 -5.76
C MET A 164 -5.86 9.43 -4.43
N TYR A 165 -6.01 8.11 -4.50
CA TYR A 165 -6.08 7.24 -3.33
C TYR A 165 -4.71 6.65 -3.02
N THR A 166 -4.35 6.65 -1.73
CA THR A 166 -3.11 6.00 -1.25
C THR A 166 -3.39 4.54 -0.95
N ILE A 167 -2.71 3.63 -1.66
CA ILE A 167 -2.93 2.18 -1.57
C ILE A 167 -1.72 1.49 -0.95
N GLN A 168 -2.00 0.57 -0.05
CA GLN A 168 -1.06 -0.40 0.52
C GLN A 168 -1.52 -1.82 0.19
N TRP A 169 -1.25 -2.79 1.07
CA TRP A 169 -1.63 -4.19 0.97
C TRP A 169 -1.80 -4.79 2.38
N ASP A 170 -2.70 -5.72 2.54
CA ASP A 170 -2.82 -6.53 3.75
C ASP A 170 -2.13 -7.91 3.59
N VAL A 171 -1.91 -8.35 2.35
CA VAL A 171 -1.20 -9.59 2.05
C VAL A 171 0.04 -9.32 1.21
N ASP A 172 1.21 -9.33 1.85
CA ASP A 172 2.52 -9.30 1.21
C ASP A 172 2.95 -10.72 0.86
N SER A 173 3.18 -11.01 -0.42
CA SER A 173 3.66 -12.31 -0.89
C SER A 173 5.08 -12.64 -0.38
N LEU A 174 5.90 -11.61 -0.13
CA LEU A 174 7.34 -11.69 0.15
C LEU A 174 8.14 -12.38 -0.97
N ASP A 175 7.65 -12.26 -2.21
CA ASP A 175 8.26 -12.85 -3.41
C ASP A 175 9.64 -12.27 -3.73
N TRP A 176 9.92 -11.06 -3.29
CA TRP A 176 11.18 -10.33 -3.43
C TRP A 176 12.33 -10.83 -2.54
N LYS A 177 12.06 -11.75 -1.61
CA LYS A 177 13.08 -12.26 -0.69
C LYS A 177 13.94 -13.34 -1.33
N ASP A 178 15.26 -13.29 -1.11
CA ASP A 178 16.23 -14.26 -1.66
C ASP A 178 15.91 -15.71 -1.32
N ASN A 179 15.23 -15.96 -0.19
CA ASN A 179 14.85 -17.31 0.25
C ASN A 179 13.38 -17.65 -0.07
N ALA A 180 12.69 -16.85 -0.86
CA ALA A 180 11.35 -17.18 -1.33
C ALA A 180 11.40 -18.42 -2.23
N THR A 181 10.35 -19.23 -2.17
CA THR A 181 10.11 -20.35 -3.09
C THR A 181 8.68 -20.29 -3.57
N PRO A 182 8.34 -20.85 -4.75
CA PRO A 182 6.96 -20.88 -5.24
C PRO A 182 5.98 -21.42 -4.19
N ASP A 183 6.34 -22.47 -3.46
CA ASP A 183 5.48 -23.05 -2.43
C ASP A 183 5.32 -22.13 -1.21
N SER A 184 6.39 -21.45 -0.78
CA SER A 184 6.32 -20.52 0.34
C SER A 184 5.47 -19.31 0.03
N ILE A 185 5.58 -18.76 -1.19
CA ILE A 185 4.76 -17.65 -1.70
C ILE A 185 3.29 -18.10 -1.77
N CYS A 186 3.02 -19.25 -2.39
CA CYS A 186 1.67 -19.79 -2.51
C CYS A 186 1.01 -19.98 -1.14
N LYS A 187 1.66 -20.70 -0.22
CA LYS A 187 1.16 -20.92 1.13
C LYS A 187 0.91 -19.61 1.88
N ARG A 188 1.83 -18.65 1.74
CA ARG A 188 1.71 -17.36 2.42
C ARG A 188 0.49 -16.58 1.96
N VAL A 189 0.29 -16.47 0.65
CA VAL A 189 -0.84 -15.72 0.08
C VAL A 189 -2.15 -16.42 0.41
N THR A 190 -2.30 -17.70 0.07
CA THR A 190 -3.55 -18.43 0.25
C THR A 190 -3.98 -18.56 1.70
N SER A 191 -3.04 -18.58 2.66
CA SER A 191 -3.38 -18.66 4.09
C SER A 191 -3.78 -17.33 4.73
N LYS A 192 -3.60 -16.19 4.04
CA LYS A 192 -3.82 -14.85 4.60
C LYS A 192 -4.94 -14.08 3.92
N VAL A 193 -5.26 -14.43 2.67
CA VAL A 193 -6.31 -13.77 1.91
C VAL A 193 -7.65 -13.89 2.63
N LYS A 194 -8.37 -12.78 2.69
CA LYS A 194 -9.75 -12.65 3.17
C LYS A 194 -10.54 -11.78 2.19
N ASN A 195 -11.85 -11.69 2.37
CA ASN A 195 -12.66 -10.77 1.58
C ASN A 195 -12.10 -9.36 1.65
N GLY A 196 -11.97 -8.70 0.49
CA GLY A 196 -11.45 -7.34 0.39
C GLY A 196 -9.93 -7.21 0.45
N SER A 197 -9.17 -8.31 0.48
CA SER A 197 -7.71 -8.27 0.49
C SER A 197 -7.12 -7.63 -0.77
N ILE A 198 -6.04 -6.86 -0.56
CA ILE A 198 -5.15 -6.38 -1.61
C ILE A 198 -3.82 -7.12 -1.47
N VAL A 199 -3.48 -7.94 -2.47
CA VAL A 199 -2.28 -8.78 -2.46
C VAL A 199 -1.16 -8.09 -3.23
N LEU A 200 0.03 -7.99 -2.61
CA LEU A 200 1.24 -7.47 -3.22
C LEU A 200 2.12 -8.57 -3.78
N PHE A 201 2.51 -8.41 -5.03
CA PHE A 201 3.61 -9.06 -5.72
C PHE A 201 4.53 -8.02 -6.34
N HIS A 202 5.68 -8.47 -6.85
CA HIS A 202 6.62 -7.63 -7.61
C HIS A 202 6.85 -8.24 -9.00
N ASN A 203 7.14 -7.36 -9.97
CA ASN A 203 7.69 -7.82 -11.24
C ASN A 203 9.16 -8.18 -11.07
N ASP A 204 9.69 -8.96 -12.00
CA ASP A 204 11.09 -9.39 -12.01
C ASP A 204 11.51 -10.12 -10.71
N ALA A 205 10.55 -10.76 -10.04
CA ALA A 205 10.78 -11.59 -8.87
C ALA A 205 10.85 -13.07 -9.32
N ASP A 206 12.01 -13.70 -9.10
CA ASP A 206 12.40 -15.02 -9.68
C ASP A 206 11.34 -16.12 -9.57
N HIS A 207 10.55 -16.10 -8.51
CA HIS A 207 9.63 -17.19 -8.18
C HIS A 207 8.15 -16.84 -8.36
N THR A 208 7.82 -15.59 -8.63
CA THR A 208 6.43 -15.13 -8.79
C THR A 208 5.72 -15.81 -9.96
N PRO A 209 6.33 -15.89 -11.17
CA PRO A 209 5.68 -16.59 -12.28
C PRO A 209 5.38 -18.06 -11.99
N ALA A 210 6.26 -18.74 -11.25
CA ALA A 210 6.06 -20.15 -10.90
C ALA A 210 5.02 -20.35 -9.76
N ALA A 211 4.86 -19.39 -8.85
CA ALA A 211 3.91 -19.46 -7.75
C ALA A 211 2.48 -19.08 -8.17
N LEU A 212 2.35 -18.10 -9.06
CA LEU A 212 1.10 -17.44 -9.40
C LEU A 212 0.00 -18.38 -9.89
N PRO A 213 0.23 -19.36 -10.80
CA PRO A 213 -0.79 -20.30 -11.26
C PRO A 213 -1.49 -21.05 -10.11
N ASN A 214 -0.70 -21.57 -9.17
CA ASN A 214 -1.25 -22.30 -8.03
C ASN A 214 -2.04 -21.39 -7.08
N ILE A 215 -1.60 -20.15 -6.89
CA ILE A 215 -2.30 -19.15 -6.07
C ILE A 215 -3.64 -18.82 -6.70
N LEU A 216 -3.66 -18.46 -7.98
CA LEU A 216 -4.87 -18.08 -8.69
C LEU A 216 -5.88 -19.23 -8.72
N LYS A 217 -5.40 -20.44 -9.02
CA LYS A 217 -6.26 -21.63 -9.00
C LYS A 217 -6.88 -21.87 -7.62
N CYS A 218 -6.07 -21.87 -6.57
CA CYS A 218 -6.52 -22.13 -5.19
C CYS A 218 -7.59 -21.10 -4.77
N LEU A 219 -7.34 -19.80 -4.99
CA LEU A 219 -8.26 -18.75 -4.59
C LEU A 219 -9.57 -18.79 -5.42
N LYS A 220 -9.51 -19.14 -6.72
CA LYS A 220 -10.71 -19.38 -7.53
C LYS A 220 -11.50 -20.59 -7.04
N ASP A 221 -10.84 -21.67 -6.71
CA ASP A 221 -11.48 -22.89 -6.16
C ASP A 221 -12.17 -22.60 -4.81
N GLU A 222 -11.63 -21.67 -4.03
CA GLU A 222 -12.25 -21.14 -2.79
C GLU A 222 -13.41 -20.17 -3.07
N GLY A 223 -13.64 -19.79 -4.32
CA GLY A 223 -14.74 -18.94 -4.75
C GLY A 223 -14.45 -17.45 -4.68
N TYR A 224 -13.18 -17.03 -4.64
CA TYR A 224 -12.81 -15.62 -4.75
C TYR A 224 -12.95 -15.12 -6.20
N GLU A 225 -13.55 -13.94 -6.34
CA GLU A 225 -13.57 -13.13 -7.56
C GLU A 225 -12.41 -12.15 -7.52
N PHE A 226 -11.67 -12.06 -8.62
CA PHE A 226 -10.58 -11.09 -8.76
C PHE A 226 -11.10 -9.83 -9.42
N VAL A 227 -10.84 -8.68 -8.79
CA VAL A 227 -11.28 -7.37 -9.29
C VAL A 227 -10.11 -6.38 -9.28
N PHE A 228 -10.24 -5.27 -10.00
CA PHE A 228 -9.27 -4.19 -9.88
C PHE A 228 -9.37 -3.51 -8.51
N ILE A 229 -8.25 -2.95 -8.04
CA ILE A 229 -8.29 -2.16 -6.79
C ILE A 229 -9.29 -1.00 -6.91
N THR A 230 -9.39 -0.36 -8.09
CA THR A 230 -10.36 0.73 -8.32
C THR A 230 -11.82 0.30 -8.20
N ASP A 231 -12.11 -0.99 -8.38
CA ASP A 231 -13.46 -1.55 -8.28
C ASP A 231 -13.73 -2.12 -6.88
N LEU A 232 -12.65 -2.46 -6.15
CA LEU A 232 -12.71 -2.97 -4.79
C LEU A 232 -12.96 -1.84 -3.78
N ILE A 233 -12.26 -0.70 -3.92
CA ILE A 233 -12.29 0.40 -2.94
C ILE A 233 -13.57 1.23 -3.03
N TYR A 234 -14.01 1.74 -1.89
CA TYR A 234 -15.05 2.76 -1.82
C TYR A 234 -14.48 4.12 -2.22
N LYS A 235 -15.19 4.83 -3.11
CA LYS A 235 -14.77 6.16 -3.60
C LYS A 235 -15.38 7.30 -2.78
N GLU A 236 -16.51 7.04 -2.13
CA GLU A 236 -17.26 8.00 -1.33
C GLU A 236 -17.84 7.32 -0.09
N ASN A 237 -18.16 8.10 0.93
CA ASN A 237 -18.82 7.64 2.15
C ASN A 237 -18.09 6.47 2.83
N TYR A 238 -16.78 6.63 3.03
CA TYR A 238 -15.96 5.64 3.71
C TYR A 238 -15.12 6.27 4.83
N GLU A 239 -14.60 5.43 5.68
CA GLU A 239 -13.53 5.74 6.61
C GLU A 239 -12.45 4.65 6.56
N ILE A 240 -11.25 4.98 7.02
CA ILE A 240 -10.16 4.01 7.17
C ILE A 240 -9.90 3.84 8.65
N ILE A 241 -10.14 2.65 9.17
CA ILE A 241 -9.96 2.33 10.58
C ILE A 241 -8.49 2.06 10.92
N HIS A 242 -8.21 1.85 12.21
CA HIS A 242 -6.87 1.84 12.79
C HIS A 242 -5.87 0.81 12.21
N ASP A 243 -6.34 -0.21 11.50
CA ASP A 243 -5.53 -1.23 10.83
C ASP A 243 -5.40 -1.00 9.31
N GLY A 244 -5.94 0.11 8.80
CA GLY A 244 -5.92 0.43 7.38
C GLY A 244 -7.06 -0.19 6.57
N THR A 245 -8.01 -0.85 7.22
CA THR A 245 -9.21 -1.35 6.54
C THR A 245 -10.11 -0.18 6.16
N GLN A 246 -10.45 -0.10 4.86
CA GLN A 246 -11.44 0.85 4.37
C GLN A 246 -12.85 0.29 4.61
N CYS A 247 -13.64 0.97 5.42
CA CYS A 247 -15.00 0.60 5.76
C CYS A 247 -16.00 1.61 5.17
N LYS A 248 -17.18 1.12 4.79
CA LYS A 248 -18.28 2.01 4.40
C LYS A 248 -18.80 2.72 5.65
N LYS A 249 -18.98 4.04 5.58
CA LYS A 249 -19.65 4.77 6.66
C LYS A 249 -21.13 4.44 6.66
N ASP A 250 -21.63 4.10 7.83
CA ASP A 250 -23.07 4.04 8.05
C ASP A 250 -23.65 5.44 7.85
N GLY A 251 -24.68 5.54 7.01
CA GLY A 251 -25.35 6.79 6.66
C GLY A 251 -26.22 7.31 7.80
#